data_aa818c65ed3b42e991a175659d262f54
#
_entry.id   aa818c65ed3b42e991a175659d262f54
#
_cell.length_a   1.000
_cell.length_b   1.000
_cell.length_c   1.000
_cell.angle_alpha   90.00
_cell.angle_beta   90.00
_cell.angle_gamma   90.00
#
_symmetry.space_group_name_H-M   'P 1'
#
loop_
_entity.id
_entity.type
_entity.pdbx_description
1 polymer ?
#
loop_
_entity_poly.entity_id
_entity_poly.type
_entity_poly.pdbx_seq_one_letter_code
_entity_poly.pdbx_strand_id
1 'polypeptide(L)'
;VNLFKSASEIAKKTTFVVRGIRSYTKSMSIFVKATSAKEPRTREARNIAYMYAAILIVFVLTQLFNFDEFLALLESFWLPGGVPVAYLLGSIIVVSEVLALPFLLRMKVSPLMRIVSMILGWLVSLIWLKLALWLTLTVNAVSNMGFLGTTIRLTPGWWTVLFSVALGILAAWASWGLWPIRRRK
;
A
#
# COMPACT_ATOMS: atom_id res chain seq x y z
N VAL A 1 15.74 55.33 -29.79
CA VAL A 1 14.41 54.86 -29.33
C VAL A 1 14.23 53.35 -29.54
N ASN A 2 14.88 52.73 -30.54
CA ASN A 2 14.69 51.30 -30.86
C ASN A 2 15.41 50.30 -29.93
N LEU A 3 16.52 50.72 -29.31
CA LEU A 3 17.31 49.83 -28.38
C LEU A 3 16.58 49.53 -27.06
N PHE A 4 15.83 50.53 -26.54
CA PHE A 4 15.07 50.34 -25.29
C PHE A 4 13.86 49.38 -25.45
N LYS A 5 13.24 49.38 -26.65
CA LYS A 5 12.12 48.48 -26.96
C LYS A 5 12.58 47.03 -27.10
N SER A 6 13.76 46.81 -27.68
CA SER A 6 14.37 45.47 -27.82
C SER A 6 14.76 44.90 -26.46
N ALA A 7 15.32 45.68 -25.55
CA ALA A 7 15.69 45.25 -24.21
C ALA A 7 14.47 44.82 -23.36
N SER A 8 13.34 45.53 -23.49
CA SER A 8 12.11 45.20 -22.76
C SER A 8 11.45 43.90 -23.26
N GLU A 9 11.54 43.63 -24.56
CA GLU A 9 11.02 42.36 -25.13
C GLU A 9 11.88 41.17 -24.71
N ILE A 10 13.19 41.32 -24.68
CA ILE A 10 14.11 40.26 -24.21
C ILE A 10 13.84 39.97 -22.73
N ALA A 11 13.68 41.01 -21.91
CA ALA A 11 13.36 40.84 -20.49
C ALA A 11 12.02 40.10 -20.26
N LYS A 12 10.98 40.42 -21.06
CA LYS A 12 9.68 39.70 -21.01
C LYS A 12 9.79 38.23 -21.41
N LYS A 13 10.54 37.92 -22.49
CA LYS A 13 10.80 36.53 -22.92
C LYS A 13 11.56 35.76 -21.86
N THR A 14 12.59 36.34 -21.27
CA THR A 14 13.37 35.70 -20.20
C THR A 14 12.53 35.41 -18.97
N THR A 15 11.65 36.33 -18.57
CA THR A 15 10.73 36.14 -17.43
C THR A 15 9.71 35.04 -17.71
N PHE A 16 9.23 34.92 -18.95
CA PHE A 16 8.30 33.84 -19.33
C PHE A 16 8.97 32.45 -19.31
N VAL A 17 10.20 32.33 -19.82
CA VAL A 17 10.99 31.11 -19.80
C VAL A 17 11.30 30.69 -18.35
N VAL A 18 11.72 31.63 -17.50
CA VAL A 18 12.01 31.36 -16.07
C VAL A 18 10.74 30.92 -15.30
N ARG A 19 9.56 31.49 -15.60
CA ARG A 19 8.28 31.03 -15.04
C ARG A 19 7.93 29.64 -15.53
N GLY A 20 8.15 29.33 -16.81
CA GLY A 20 7.94 27.97 -17.36
C GLY A 20 8.82 26.93 -16.68
N ILE A 21 10.11 27.21 -16.50
CA ILE A 21 11.06 26.32 -15.83
C ILE A 21 10.67 26.15 -14.34
N ARG A 22 10.25 27.23 -13.66
CA ARG A 22 9.82 27.16 -12.26
C ARG A 22 8.53 26.36 -12.05
N SER A 23 7.63 26.32 -13.04
CA SER A 23 6.43 25.46 -12.99
C SER A 23 6.77 23.99 -13.25
N TYR A 24 7.75 23.71 -14.12
CA TYR A 24 8.23 22.35 -14.40
C TYR A 24 8.95 21.74 -13.19
N THR A 25 9.82 22.50 -12.52
CA THR A 25 10.52 22.03 -11.30
C THR A 25 9.56 21.85 -10.13
N LYS A 26 8.45 22.58 -10.05
CA LYS A 26 7.41 22.38 -9.03
C LYS A 26 6.63 21.07 -9.23
N SER A 27 6.50 20.59 -10.47
CA SER A 27 5.88 19.30 -10.81
C SER A 27 6.77 18.11 -10.42
N MET A 28 8.10 18.23 -10.47
CA MET A 28 9.03 17.18 -10.06
C MET A 28 9.18 17.03 -8.55
N SER A 29 8.61 17.92 -7.74
CA SER A 29 8.68 17.86 -6.28
C SER A 29 7.86 16.71 -5.65
N ILE A 30 7.12 15.95 -6.45
CA ILE A 30 6.39 14.76 -6.00
C ILE A 30 7.34 13.67 -5.47
N PHE A 31 8.57 13.61 -6.01
CA PHE A 31 9.56 12.58 -5.66
C PHE A 31 10.53 13.00 -4.55
N VAL A 32 10.67 14.28 -4.23
CA VAL A 32 11.86 14.77 -3.52
C VAL A 32 11.58 15.23 -2.09
N LYS A 33 10.35 15.57 -1.69
CA LYS A 33 10.10 16.14 -0.37
C LYS A 33 9.17 15.29 0.49
N ALA A 34 9.73 14.68 1.54
CA ALA A 34 8.93 14.04 2.58
C ALA A 34 8.03 15.09 3.26
N THR A 35 6.74 14.82 3.29
CA THR A 35 5.74 15.69 3.92
C THR A 35 5.13 15.00 5.12
N SER A 36 4.87 15.76 6.18
CA SER A 36 4.10 15.24 7.31
C SER A 36 2.73 14.78 6.85
N ALA A 37 2.24 13.69 7.44
CA ALA A 37 0.88 13.26 7.20
C ALA A 37 -0.09 14.34 7.69
N LYS A 38 -1.11 14.66 6.89
CA LYS A 38 -2.20 15.56 7.31
C LYS A 38 -2.98 14.90 8.45
N GLU A 39 -3.67 15.72 9.25
CA GLU A 39 -4.54 15.19 10.30
C GLU A 39 -5.63 14.29 9.72
N PRO A 40 -5.96 13.18 10.39
CA PRO A 40 -7.03 12.29 9.98
C PRO A 40 -8.37 13.00 10.08
N ARG A 41 -9.36 12.56 9.31
CA ARG A 41 -10.71 13.13 9.32
C ARG A 41 -11.38 12.99 10.70
N THR A 42 -11.20 11.85 11.33
CA THR A 42 -11.77 11.52 12.65
C THR A 42 -10.74 10.78 13.49
N ARG A 43 -10.93 10.81 14.83
CA ARG A 43 -10.12 10.01 15.76
C ARG A 43 -10.31 8.51 15.52
N GLU A 44 -11.52 8.09 15.19
CA GLU A 44 -11.86 6.70 14.88
C GLU A 44 -11.10 6.18 13.67
N ALA A 45 -11.07 6.96 12.56
CA ALA A 45 -10.31 6.57 11.36
C ALA A 45 -8.81 6.38 11.65
N ARG A 46 -8.25 7.17 12.57
CA ARG A 46 -6.88 6.99 13.03
C ARG A 46 -6.70 5.69 13.80
N ASN A 47 -7.61 5.39 14.71
CA ASN A 47 -7.54 4.17 15.51
C ASN A 47 -7.71 2.93 14.64
N ILE A 48 -8.61 2.97 13.66
CA ILE A 48 -8.79 1.89 12.68
C ILE A 48 -7.53 1.70 11.83
N ALA A 49 -6.89 2.78 11.38
CA ALA A 49 -5.64 2.66 10.64
C ALA A 49 -4.52 2.03 11.50
N TYR A 50 -4.42 2.37 12.77
CA TYR A 50 -3.46 1.75 13.68
C TYR A 50 -3.79 0.29 13.98
N MET A 51 -5.07 -0.05 14.11
CA MET A 51 -5.50 -1.45 14.27
C MET A 51 -5.14 -2.26 13.03
N TYR A 52 -5.40 -1.74 11.83
CA TYR A 52 -5.03 -2.41 10.59
C TYR A 52 -3.51 -2.55 10.47
N ALA A 53 -2.73 -1.50 10.80
CA ALA A 53 -1.28 -1.58 10.83
C ALA A 53 -0.77 -2.64 11.82
N ALA A 54 -1.37 -2.75 13.00
CA ALA A 54 -1.00 -3.76 13.99
C ALA A 54 -1.24 -5.18 13.46
N ILE A 55 -2.36 -5.42 12.77
CA ILE A 55 -2.64 -6.72 12.13
C ILE A 55 -1.56 -7.03 11.08
N LEU A 56 -1.23 -6.08 10.20
CA LEU A 56 -0.20 -6.29 9.18
C LEU A 56 1.18 -6.54 9.79
N ILE A 57 1.53 -5.84 10.88
CA ILE A 57 2.80 -6.07 11.59
C ILE A 57 2.85 -7.52 12.12
N VAL A 58 1.77 -8.00 12.72
CA VAL A 58 1.70 -9.39 13.21
C VAL A 58 1.85 -10.37 12.04
N PHE A 59 1.20 -10.13 10.90
CA PHE A 59 1.32 -10.98 9.71
C PHE A 59 2.78 -11.02 9.23
N VAL A 60 3.38 -9.84 8.99
CA VAL A 60 4.77 -9.75 8.53
C VAL A 60 5.73 -10.49 9.49
N LEU A 61 5.61 -10.26 10.79
CA LEU A 61 6.51 -10.87 11.76
C LEU A 61 6.38 -12.39 11.76
N THR A 62 5.17 -12.92 11.74
CA THR A 62 4.92 -14.38 11.76
C THR A 62 5.32 -15.06 10.44
N GLN A 63 5.16 -14.36 9.31
CA GLN A 63 5.56 -14.88 7.99
C GLN A 63 7.06 -14.83 7.79
N LEU A 64 7.74 -13.76 8.27
CA LEU A 64 9.19 -13.63 8.15
C LEU A 64 9.95 -14.52 9.13
N PHE A 65 9.36 -14.89 10.26
CA PHE A 65 10.02 -15.73 11.26
C PHE A 65 10.44 -17.09 10.69
N ASN A 66 9.59 -17.68 9.82
CA ASN A 66 9.88 -18.92 9.09
C ASN A 66 9.53 -18.74 7.61
N PHE A 67 10.22 -17.83 6.92
CA PHE A 67 9.85 -17.42 5.57
C PHE A 67 9.90 -18.58 4.56
N ASP A 68 10.92 -19.44 4.66
CA ASP A 68 11.05 -20.61 3.77
C ASP A 68 9.87 -21.59 3.93
N GLU A 69 9.44 -21.84 5.18
CA GLU A 69 8.26 -22.67 5.44
C GLU A 69 6.97 -22.00 4.96
N PHE A 70 6.89 -20.68 5.05
CA PHE A 70 5.76 -19.92 4.50
C PHE A 70 5.69 -20.04 2.98
N LEU A 71 6.82 -20.00 2.28
CA LEU A 71 6.87 -20.23 0.83
C LEU A 71 6.45 -21.66 0.47
N ALA A 72 6.95 -22.66 1.20
CA ALA A 72 6.55 -24.06 1.02
C ALA A 72 5.05 -24.26 1.29
N LEU A 73 4.48 -23.55 2.24
CA LEU A 73 3.03 -23.55 2.50
C LEU A 73 2.25 -23.01 1.28
N LEU A 74 2.68 -21.89 0.70
CA LEU A 74 2.03 -21.33 -0.50
C LEU A 74 2.13 -22.26 -1.72
N GLU A 75 3.20 -23.01 -1.83
CA GLU A 75 3.35 -24.05 -2.86
C GLU A 75 2.27 -25.14 -2.71
N SER A 76 1.93 -25.50 -1.47
CA SER A 76 0.87 -26.49 -1.18
C SER A 76 -0.55 -26.03 -1.56
N PHE A 77 -0.74 -24.76 -1.94
CA PHE A 77 -2.05 -24.22 -2.36
C PHE A 77 -2.43 -24.56 -3.80
N TRP A 78 -1.57 -25.27 -4.52
CA TRP A 78 -1.81 -25.67 -5.91
C TRP A 78 -2.21 -24.52 -6.83
N LEU A 79 -1.48 -23.41 -6.68
CA LEU A 79 -1.74 -22.20 -7.48
C LEU A 79 -1.44 -22.44 -8.95
N PRO A 80 -2.26 -21.88 -9.87
CA PRO A 80 -1.97 -21.96 -11.30
C PRO A 80 -0.65 -21.22 -11.59
N GLY A 81 0.31 -21.96 -12.19
CA GLY A 81 1.68 -21.50 -12.43
C GLY A 81 2.74 -22.15 -11.53
N GLY A 82 2.32 -22.97 -10.55
CA GLY A 82 3.22 -23.81 -9.75
C GLY A 82 4.15 -23.06 -8.81
N VAL A 83 5.29 -23.66 -8.50
CA VAL A 83 6.29 -23.18 -7.53
C VAL A 83 6.74 -21.72 -7.79
N PRO A 84 7.07 -21.29 -9.01
CA PRO A 84 7.51 -19.91 -9.23
C PRO A 84 6.47 -18.88 -8.85
N VAL A 85 5.18 -19.18 -9.10
CA VAL A 85 4.07 -18.26 -8.74
C VAL A 85 3.88 -18.22 -7.23
N ALA A 86 4.00 -19.33 -6.53
CA ALA A 86 3.91 -19.38 -5.06
C ALA A 86 5.01 -18.52 -4.41
N TYR A 87 6.25 -18.64 -4.85
CA TYR A 87 7.39 -17.85 -4.36
C TYR A 87 7.24 -16.36 -4.65
N LEU A 88 6.84 -16.02 -5.89
CA LEU A 88 6.58 -14.62 -6.25
C LEU A 88 5.44 -14.04 -5.40
N LEU A 89 4.37 -14.78 -5.21
CA LEU A 89 3.21 -14.34 -4.43
C LEU A 89 3.57 -14.13 -2.97
N GLY A 90 4.32 -15.05 -2.34
CA GLY A 90 4.80 -14.91 -0.97
C GLY A 90 5.64 -13.64 -0.78
N SER A 91 6.57 -13.41 -1.71
CA SER A 91 7.38 -12.20 -1.71
C SER A 91 6.53 -10.93 -1.86
N ILE A 92 5.55 -10.93 -2.77
CA ILE A 92 4.64 -9.80 -2.97
C ILE A 92 3.79 -9.55 -1.72
N ILE A 93 3.30 -10.58 -1.04
CA ILE A 93 2.51 -10.45 0.19
C ILE A 93 3.35 -9.72 1.24
N VAL A 94 4.51 -10.26 1.60
CA VAL A 94 5.35 -9.70 2.67
C VAL A 94 5.81 -8.28 2.34
N VAL A 95 6.27 -8.03 1.11
CA VAL A 95 6.69 -6.69 0.67
C VAL A 95 5.52 -5.70 0.72
N SER A 96 4.32 -6.13 0.29
CA SER A 96 3.13 -5.27 0.31
C SER A 96 2.68 -4.94 1.73
N GLU A 97 2.73 -5.90 2.64
CA GLU A 97 2.41 -5.70 4.06
C GLU A 97 3.37 -4.70 4.71
N VAL A 98 4.67 -4.85 4.50
CA VAL A 98 5.68 -3.90 5.01
C VAL A 98 5.50 -2.51 4.42
N LEU A 99 5.36 -2.40 3.09
CA LEU A 99 5.26 -1.11 2.41
C LEU A 99 3.89 -0.44 2.59
N ALA A 100 2.86 -1.13 3.09
CA ALA A 100 1.59 -0.53 3.49
C ALA A 100 1.71 0.26 4.82
N LEU A 101 2.63 -0.09 5.70
CA LEU A 101 2.77 0.51 7.03
C LEU A 101 3.06 2.02 7.02
N PRO A 102 3.91 2.58 6.14
CA PRO A 102 4.19 4.02 6.14
C PRO A 102 2.95 4.90 6.00
N PHE A 103 1.96 4.48 5.22
CA PHE A 103 0.68 5.19 5.09
C PHE A 103 -0.16 5.06 6.36
N LEU A 104 -0.33 3.84 6.87
CA LEU A 104 -1.16 3.53 8.03
C LEU A 104 -0.62 4.16 9.31
N LEU A 105 0.70 4.13 9.51
CA LEU A 105 1.39 4.74 10.66
C LEU A 105 1.64 6.24 10.48
N ARG A 106 1.18 6.83 9.38
CA ARG A 106 1.31 8.27 9.11
C ARG A 106 2.74 8.78 9.12
N MET A 107 3.67 7.98 8.63
CA MET A 107 5.09 8.37 8.55
C MET A 107 5.29 9.58 7.62
N LYS A 108 6.40 10.30 7.84
CA LYS A 108 6.86 11.37 6.95
C LYS A 108 7.45 10.74 5.69
N VAL A 109 6.64 10.66 4.64
CA VAL A 109 7.03 10.07 3.34
C VAL A 109 6.70 11.01 2.20
N SER A 110 7.27 10.75 1.02
CA SER A 110 6.91 11.49 -0.19
C SER A 110 5.43 11.27 -0.55
N PRO A 111 4.78 12.22 -1.24
CA PRO A 111 3.39 12.04 -1.70
C PRO A 111 3.18 10.79 -2.55
N LEU A 112 4.14 10.45 -3.41
CA LEU A 112 4.11 9.22 -4.20
C LEU A 112 4.14 7.97 -3.32
N MET A 113 5.10 7.90 -2.40
CA MET A 113 5.21 6.76 -1.48
C MET A 113 3.96 6.57 -0.64
N ARG A 114 3.28 7.66 -0.28
CA ARG A 114 2.00 7.61 0.43
C ARG A 114 0.90 6.94 -0.40
N ILE A 115 0.82 7.27 -1.71
CA ILE A 115 -0.16 6.66 -2.62
C ILE A 115 0.18 5.18 -2.83
N VAL A 116 1.44 4.86 -3.11
CA VAL A 116 1.90 3.47 -3.29
C VAL A 116 1.60 2.65 -2.04
N SER A 117 1.97 3.15 -0.87
CA SER A 117 1.72 2.49 0.43
C SER A 117 0.22 2.25 0.68
N MET A 118 -0.65 3.19 0.32
CA MET A 118 -2.10 3.01 0.40
C MET A 118 -2.60 1.91 -0.54
N ILE A 119 -2.13 1.91 -1.80
CA ILE A 119 -2.49 0.88 -2.79
C ILE A 119 -2.04 -0.50 -2.33
N LEU A 120 -0.83 -0.60 -1.77
CA LEU A 120 -0.31 -1.86 -1.24
C LEU A 120 -1.13 -2.38 -0.06
N GLY A 121 -1.64 -1.50 0.82
CA GLY A 121 -2.57 -1.91 1.87
C GLY A 121 -3.86 -2.54 1.32
N TRP A 122 -4.39 -2.02 0.20
CA TRP A 122 -5.51 -2.64 -0.50
C TRP A 122 -5.11 -3.96 -1.15
N LEU A 123 -3.93 -4.01 -1.77
CA LEU A 123 -3.42 -5.20 -2.44
C LEU A 123 -3.32 -6.37 -1.48
N VAL A 124 -2.82 -6.17 -0.26
CA VAL A 124 -2.75 -7.21 0.78
C VAL A 124 -4.13 -7.85 1.01
N SER A 125 -5.15 -7.03 1.29
CA SER A 125 -6.49 -7.56 1.56
C SER A 125 -7.10 -8.28 0.35
N LEU A 126 -6.83 -7.81 -0.87
CA LEU A 126 -7.28 -8.44 -2.11
C LEU A 126 -6.57 -9.77 -2.37
N ILE A 127 -5.27 -9.87 -2.12
CA ILE A 127 -4.53 -11.12 -2.26
C ILE A 127 -5.07 -12.16 -1.28
N TRP A 128 -5.21 -11.80 -0.01
CA TRP A 128 -5.76 -12.71 1.00
C TRP A 128 -7.19 -13.13 0.71
N LEU A 129 -8.03 -12.22 0.21
CA LEU A 129 -9.39 -12.56 -0.21
C LEU A 129 -9.40 -13.57 -1.37
N LYS A 130 -8.54 -13.37 -2.38
CA LYS A 130 -8.42 -14.30 -3.50
C LYS A 130 -7.92 -15.67 -3.05
N LEU A 131 -6.91 -15.71 -2.19
CA LEU A 131 -6.40 -16.97 -1.64
C LEU A 131 -7.45 -17.67 -0.78
N ALA A 132 -8.18 -16.95 0.08
CA ALA A 132 -9.23 -17.50 0.90
C ALA A 132 -10.35 -18.12 0.05
N LEU A 133 -10.79 -17.41 -1.00
CA LEU A 133 -11.78 -17.96 -1.94
C LEU A 133 -11.23 -19.16 -2.69
N TRP A 134 -10.00 -19.09 -3.20
CA TRP A 134 -9.38 -20.20 -3.91
C TRP A 134 -9.33 -21.45 -3.05
N LEU A 135 -8.80 -21.38 -1.84
CA LEU A 135 -8.67 -22.51 -0.94
C LEU A 135 -10.03 -23.04 -0.47
N THR A 136 -11.01 -22.16 -0.24
CA THR A 136 -12.35 -22.58 0.21
C THR A 136 -13.12 -23.29 -0.91
N LEU A 137 -12.92 -22.90 -2.18
CA LEU A 137 -13.68 -23.43 -3.32
C LEU A 137 -13.00 -24.61 -4.02
N THR A 138 -11.66 -24.72 -3.97
CA THR A 138 -10.93 -25.68 -4.81
C THR A 138 -10.13 -26.71 -4.04
N VAL A 139 -9.64 -26.40 -2.84
CA VAL A 139 -8.64 -27.24 -2.14
C VAL A 139 -9.13 -27.62 -0.74
N ASN A 140 -9.70 -28.82 -0.62
CA ASN A 140 -10.18 -29.35 0.68
C ASN A 140 -9.06 -29.95 1.56
N ALA A 141 -7.81 -30.03 1.08
CA ALA A 141 -6.73 -30.76 1.75
C ALA A 141 -5.71 -29.86 2.49
N VAL A 142 -5.83 -28.55 2.39
CA VAL A 142 -4.88 -27.62 3.03
C VAL A 142 -5.29 -27.37 4.48
N SER A 143 -4.35 -27.59 5.40
CA SER A 143 -4.59 -27.45 6.84
C SER A 143 -4.29 -26.06 7.41
N ASN A 144 -3.69 -25.15 6.61
CA ASN A 144 -3.30 -23.81 7.06
C ASN A 144 -3.50 -22.77 5.96
N MET A 145 -4.15 -21.65 6.28
CA MET A 145 -4.38 -20.53 5.37
C MET A 145 -3.13 -19.64 5.17
N GLY A 146 -2.20 -19.62 6.12
CA GLY A 146 -0.95 -18.88 6.04
C GLY A 146 -1.00 -17.40 6.46
N PHE A 147 -2.11 -16.86 6.98
CA PHE A 147 -2.16 -15.48 7.51
C PHE A 147 -1.05 -15.19 8.52
N LEU A 148 -0.85 -16.15 9.43
CA LEU A 148 0.17 -16.10 10.47
C LEU A 148 1.37 -17.00 10.15
N GLY A 149 1.70 -17.13 8.85
CA GLY A 149 2.75 -18.01 8.39
C GLY A 149 2.50 -19.46 8.78
N THR A 150 3.54 -20.14 9.23
CA THR A 150 3.47 -21.52 9.76
C THR A 150 3.35 -21.57 11.28
N THR A 151 3.49 -20.44 11.96
CA THR A 151 3.50 -20.32 13.42
C THR A 151 2.16 -20.75 14.04
N ILE A 152 1.05 -20.34 13.45
CA ILE A 152 -0.30 -20.70 13.88
C ILE A 152 -1.06 -21.28 12.70
N ARG A 153 -1.53 -22.51 12.85
CA ARG A 153 -2.31 -23.19 11.82
C ARG A 153 -3.76 -22.75 11.88
N LEU A 154 -4.20 -22.09 10.83
CA LEU A 154 -5.58 -21.63 10.66
C LEU A 154 -6.18 -22.34 9.45
N THR A 155 -7.11 -23.26 9.67
CA THR A 155 -7.75 -24.02 8.60
C THR A 155 -8.53 -23.12 7.64
N PRO A 156 -8.40 -23.28 6.31
CA PRO A 156 -9.22 -22.56 5.34
C PRO A 156 -10.72 -22.83 5.54
N GLY A 157 -11.54 -21.87 5.14
CA GLY A 157 -12.98 -21.99 5.23
C GLY A 157 -13.66 -20.63 5.06
N TRP A 158 -14.99 -20.59 5.15
CA TRP A 158 -15.74 -19.33 4.97
C TRP A 158 -15.37 -18.22 5.95
N TRP A 159 -14.91 -18.58 7.15
CA TRP A 159 -14.43 -17.62 8.13
C TRP A 159 -13.18 -16.87 7.63
N THR A 160 -12.28 -17.53 6.85
CA THR A 160 -11.11 -16.87 6.26
C THR A 160 -11.49 -15.86 5.19
N VAL A 161 -12.56 -16.17 4.43
CA VAL A 161 -13.15 -15.25 3.46
C VAL A 161 -13.72 -14.02 4.18
N LEU A 162 -14.52 -14.25 5.24
CA LEU A 162 -15.08 -13.15 6.04
C LEU A 162 -13.98 -12.29 6.69
N PHE A 163 -12.93 -12.92 7.20
CA PHE A 163 -11.79 -12.22 7.76
C PHE A 163 -11.06 -11.35 6.71
N SER A 164 -10.85 -11.91 5.50
CA SER A 164 -10.23 -11.17 4.40
C SER A 164 -11.10 -9.99 3.92
N VAL A 165 -12.42 -10.14 3.92
CA VAL A 165 -13.37 -9.04 3.66
C VAL A 165 -13.26 -7.98 4.76
N ALA A 166 -13.16 -8.38 6.02
CA ALA A 166 -12.96 -7.44 7.13
C ALA A 166 -11.66 -6.66 6.98
N LEU A 167 -10.54 -7.30 6.55
CA LEU A 167 -9.30 -6.59 6.21
C LEU A 167 -9.51 -5.56 5.10
N GLY A 168 -10.30 -5.91 4.07
CA GLY A 168 -10.68 -4.98 2.99
C GLY A 168 -11.47 -3.78 3.50
N ILE A 169 -12.41 -3.99 4.42
CA ILE A 169 -13.18 -2.91 5.06
C ILE A 169 -12.25 -2.01 5.88
N LEU A 170 -11.32 -2.57 6.63
CA LEU A 170 -10.33 -1.80 7.39
C LEU A 170 -9.43 -0.97 6.46
N ALA A 171 -8.97 -1.56 5.35
CA ALA A 171 -8.19 -0.86 4.33
C ALA A 171 -8.98 0.32 3.72
N ALA A 172 -10.26 0.09 3.39
CA ALA A 172 -11.17 1.11 2.86
C ALA A 172 -11.35 2.26 3.83
N TRP A 173 -11.67 1.94 5.08
CA TRP A 173 -11.92 2.95 6.11
C TRP A 173 -10.66 3.75 6.43
N ALA A 174 -9.51 3.07 6.60
CA ALA A 174 -8.22 3.73 6.80
C ALA A 174 -7.87 4.67 5.63
N SER A 175 -8.07 4.21 4.39
CA SER A 175 -7.82 5.01 3.19
C SER A 175 -8.72 6.24 3.14
N TRP A 176 -10.02 6.08 3.38
CA TRP A 176 -10.97 7.18 3.41
C TRP A 176 -10.63 8.19 4.52
N GLY A 177 -10.30 7.70 5.70
CA GLY A 177 -10.05 8.54 6.87
C GLY A 177 -8.72 9.28 6.85
N LEU A 178 -7.69 8.71 6.22
CA LEU A 178 -6.36 9.30 6.11
C LEU A 178 -6.16 10.09 4.81
N TRP A 179 -7.11 10.01 3.85
CA TRP A 179 -7.00 10.75 2.59
C TRP A 179 -7.18 12.26 2.81
N PRO A 180 -6.28 13.10 2.29
CA PRO A 180 -6.34 14.54 2.50
C PRO A 180 -7.52 15.17 1.75
N ILE A 181 -8.48 15.75 2.47
CA ILE A 181 -9.49 16.60 1.86
C ILE A 181 -8.83 17.93 1.48
N ARG A 182 -8.97 18.36 0.23
CA ARG A 182 -8.74 19.76 -0.13
C ARG A 182 -9.83 20.60 0.56
N ARG A 183 -9.52 21.27 1.67
CA ARG A 183 -10.36 22.38 2.11
C ARG A 183 -10.31 23.43 0.99
N ARG A 184 -11.40 23.59 0.25
CA ARG A 184 -11.61 24.79 -0.56
C ARG A 184 -11.63 25.97 0.44
N LYS A 185 -10.60 26.83 0.34
CA LYS A 185 -10.64 28.16 0.94
C LYS A 185 -11.52 29.03 0.06
#